data_add840d6e6115dc96c008965ccef1737
#
_entry.id   add840d6e6115dc96c008965ccef1737
#
_cell.length_a   1.000
_cell.length_b   1.000
_cell.length_c   1.000
_cell.angle_alpha   90.00
_cell.angle_beta   90.00
_cell.angle_gamma   90.00
#
_symmetry.space_group_name_H-M   'P 1'
#
loop_
_entity.id
_entity.type
_entity.pdbx_description
1 polymer ?
#
loop_
_entity_poly.entity_id
_entity_poly.type
_entity_poly.pdbx_seq_one_letter_code
_entity_poly.pdbx_strand_id
1 'polypeptide(L)'
;MQKIRLLDSKTINKIAAGEVVESPKSVVKELTENSIDAGASSVTVEIKDGGISYIRISDNGSGIPKEQVKSAFLRHATSKIENAEDLSRIASLGFRGEALSSIAAVSKVELITKTKDALTGTRIILEGSEEKVFEEIGAPEGTTFIIRNLFFNVPVRRNFLKQPATEGGYIIDLMEHLALSRPDISFKFIVGSQ
;
A
#
# COMPACT_ATOMS: atom_id res chain seq x y z
N MET A 1 4.47 -40.76 4.84
CA MET A 1 3.48 -39.90 4.19
C MET A 1 3.39 -38.58 4.93
N GLN A 2 3.57 -37.43 4.26
CA GLN A 2 3.31 -36.13 4.85
C GLN A 2 1.81 -35.97 5.06
N LYS A 3 1.40 -35.58 6.29
CA LYS A 3 -0.02 -35.36 6.60
C LYS A 3 -0.45 -33.97 6.12
N ILE A 4 -1.58 -33.88 5.41
CA ILE A 4 -2.25 -32.63 5.10
C ILE A 4 -2.67 -31.96 6.41
N ARG A 5 -2.33 -30.67 6.58
CA ARG A 5 -2.66 -29.89 7.78
C ARG A 5 -3.30 -28.57 7.35
N LEU A 6 -4.25 -28.11 8.16
CA LEU A 6 -4.77 -26.75 8.03
C LEU A 6 -3.69 -25.77 8.49
N LEU A 7 -3.43 -24.75 7.69
CA LEU A 7 -2.46 -23.70 8.04
C LEU A 7 -3.11 -22.67 8.97
N ASP A 8 -2.29 -22.06 9.83
CA ASP A 8 -2.73 -20.93 10.64
C ASP A 8 -2.97 -19.68 9.79
N SER A 9 -3.79 -18.75 10.29
CA SER A 9 -4.20 -17.55 9.57
C SER A 9 -3.01 -16.65 9.19
N LYS A 10 -1.95 -16.60 10.01
CA LYS A 10 -0.74 -15.81 9.69
C LYS A 10 -0.01 -16.40 8.49
N THR A 11 0.11 -17.71 8.44
CA THR A 11 0.74 -18.42 7.30
C THR A 11 -0.10 -18.27 6.03
N ILE A 12 -1.42 -18.44 6.12
CA ILE A 12 -2.34 -18.22 4.99
C ILE A 12 -2.20 -16.80 4.45
N ASN A 13 -2.18 -15.80 5.33
CA ASN A 13 -2.04 -14.40 4.94
C ASN A 13 -0.70 -14.11 4.23
N LYS A 14 0.41 -14.71 4.68
CA LYS A 14 1.72 -14.55 4.02
C LYS A 14 1.77 -15.21 2.65
N ILE A 15 1.12 -16.37 2.47
CA ILE A 15 1.01 -17.05 1.17
C ILE A 15 0.19 -16.21 0.20
N ALA A 16 -1.01 -15.80 0.61
CA ALA A 16 -1.90 -14.99 -0.22
C ALA A 16 -1.32 -13.59 -0.51
N ALA A 17 -0.67 -12.95 0.49
CA ALA A 17 0.05 -11.69 0.26
C ALA A 17 1.07 -11.81 -0.86
N GLY A 18 1.60 -12.99 -1.06
CA GLY A 18 2.55 -13.25 -2.09
C GLY A 18 1.98 -13.33 -3.50
N GLU A 19 0.70 -13.54 -3.64
CA GLU A 19 0.01 -13.51 -4.93
C GLU A 19 -0.36 -12.08 -5.34
N VAL A 20 -0.44 -11.17 -4.37
CA VAL A 20 -0.80 -9.75 -4.58
C VAL A 20 0.44 -8.87 -4.61
N VAL A 21 1.40 -9.10 -3.70
CA VAL A 21 2.63 -8.30 -3.56
C VAL A 21 3.82 -9.15 -4.01
N GLU A 22 4.23 -8.96 -5.25
CA GLU A 22 5.37 -9.68 -5.84
C GLU A 22 6.70 -8.92 -5.72
N SER A 23 6.64 -7.59 -5.74
CA SER A 23 7.82 -6.71 -5.80
C SER A 23 7.54 -5.33 -5.20
N PRO A 24 8.57 -4.49 -4.97
CA PRO A 24 8.39 -3.09 -4.61
C PRO A 24 7.51 -2.31 -5.61
N LYS A 25 7.63 -2.60 -6.91
CA LYS A 25 6.79 -2.00 -7.96
C LYS A 25 5.30 -2.28 -7.72
N SER A 26 4.93 -3.50 -7.30
CA SER A 26 3.53 -3.84 -7.00
C SER A 26 2.98 -2.99 -5.86
N VAL A 27 3.77 -2.77 -4.80
CA VAL A 27 3.38 -1.90 -3.67
C VAL A 27 3.17 -0.46 -4.13
N VAL A 28 4.13 0.09 -4.88
CA VAL A 28 4.02 1.47 -5.39
C VAL A 28 2.80 1.62 -6.29
N LYS A 29 2.56 0.66 -7.19
CA LYS A 29 1.40 0.65 -8.07
C LYS A 29 0.09 0.73 -7.28
N GLU A 30 -0.14 -0.22 -6.39
CA GLU A 30 -1.39 -0.33 -5.62
C GLU A 30 -1.66 0.91 -4.77
N LEU A 31 -0.63 1.42 -4.06
CA LEU A 31 -0.82 2.60 -3.20
C LEU A 31 -1.00 3.88 -4.01
N THR A 32 -0.34 4.03 -5.16
CA THR A 32 -0.53 5.19 -6.04
C THR A 32 -1.92 5.15 -6.70
N GLU A 33 -2.39 3.98 -7.14
CA GLU A 33 -3.75 3.80 -7.64
C GLU A 33 -4.80 4.12 -6.57
N ASN A 34 -4.57 3.76 -5.32
CA ASN A 34 -5.45 4.16 -4.21
C ASN A 34 -5.47 5.68 -3.98
N SER A 35 -4.33 6.36 -4.12
CA SER A 35 -4.27 7.83 -4.06
C SER A 35 -5.06 8.49 -5.20
N ILE A 36 -4.96 7.95 -6.41
CA ILE A 36 -5.74 8.41 -7.58
C ILE A 36 -7.24 8.21 -7.33
N ASP A 37 -7.65 7.04 -6.85
CA ASP A 37 -9.04 6.71 -6.54
C ASP A 37 -9.60 7.57 -5.39
N ALA A 38 -8.74 8.04 -4.48
CA ALA A 38 -9.09 9.01 -3.43
C ALA A 38 -9.23 10.46 -3.95
N GLY A 39 -9.11 10.68 -5.26
CA GLY A 39 -9.25 12.00 -5.87
C GLY A 39 -8.06 12.92 -5.64
N ALA A 40 -6.87 12.38 -5.41
CA ALA A 40 -5.67 13.18 -5.23
C ALA A 40 -5.32 13.98 -6.50
N SER A 41 -4.97 15.24 -6.32
CA SER A 41 -4.39 16.10 -7.38
C SER A 41 -2.86 16.16 -7.31
N SER A 42 -2.26 15.64 -6.24
CA SER A 42 -0.81 15.56 -6.05
C SER A 42 -0.43 14.28 -5.33
N VAL A 43 0.54 13.56 -5.88
CA VAL A 43 1.08 12.33 -5.30
C VAL A 43 2.60 12.41 -5.28
N THR A 44 3.20 12.23 -4.11
CA THR A 44 4.65 12.13 -3.94
C THR A 44 5.02 10.69 -3.61
N VAL A 45 5.92 10.10 -4.39
CA VAL A 45 6.48 8.77 -4.16
C VAL A 45 7.96 8.92 -3.86
N GLU A 46 8.41 8.37 -2.76
CA GLU A 46 9.84 8.33 -2.37
C GLU A 46 10.25 6.89 -2.10
N ILE A 47 11.38 6.48 -2.64
CA ILE A 47 11.94 5.15 -2.42
C ILE A 47 13.39 5.21 -1.98
N LYS A 48 13.82 4.19 -1.21
CA LYS A 48 15.23 3.88 -0.97
C LYS A 48 15.47 2.42 -1.26
N ASP A 49 16.68 2.08 -1.68
CA ASP A 49 17.06 0.69 -1.97
C ASP A 49 16.13 0.01 -2.97
N GLY A 50 15.76 0.69 -4.06
CA GLY A 50 14.80 0.15 -5.03
C GLY A 50 13.41 -0.12 -4.45
N GLY A 51 13.04 0.51 -3.32
CA GLY A 51 11.78 0.27 -2.63
C GLY A 51 11.80 -0.92 -1.67
N ILE A 52 12.93 -1.60 -1.52
CA ILE A 52 13.05 -2.78 -0.62
C ILE A 52 13.08 -2.35 0.84
N SER A 53 13.90 -1.34 1.17
CA SER A 53 14.04 -0.85 2.54
C SER A 53 13.00 0.19 2.90
N TYR A 54 12.58 1.01 1.94
CA TYR A 54 11.69 2.13 2.18
C TYR A 54 10.90 2.54 0.94
N ILE A 55 9.58 2.70 1.13
CA ILE A 55 8.66 3.33 0.19
C ILE A 55 7.81 4.31 1.00
N ARG A 56 7.69 5.56 0.54
CA ARG A 56 6.71 6.52 1.06
C ARG A 56 5.86 7.02 -0.08
N ILE A 57 4.55 6.97 0.11
CA ILE A 57 3.57 7.53 -0.83
C ILE A 57 2.69 8.49 -0.04
N SER A 58 2.65 9.74 -0.47
CA SER A 58 1.88 10.80 0.18
C SER A 58 1.01 11.49 -0.86
N ASP A 59 -0.25 11.64 -0.56
CA ASP A 59 -1.25 12.28 -1.40
C ASP A 59 -2.05 13.35 -0.64
N ASN A 60 -2.77 14.15 -1.39
CA ASN A 60 -3.71 15.15 -0.90
C ASN A 60 -5.18 14.77 -1.22
N GLY A 61 -5.47 13.49 -1.30
CA GLY A 61 -6.82 12.97 -1.56
C GLY A 61 -7.76 13.12 -0.36
N SER A 62 -8.90 12.42 -0.42
CA SER A 62 -9.97 12.51 0.59
C SER A 62 -9.58 12.07 2.00
N GLY A 63 -8.48 11.35 2.16
CA GLY A 63 -8.10 10.70 3.41
C GLY A 63 -9.02 9.51 3.76
N ILE A 64 -8.75 8.89 4.91
CA ILE A 64 -9.51 7.75 5.44
C ILE A 64 -10.08 8.16 6.80
N PRO A 65 -11.41 8.06 7.03
CA PRO A 65 -12.01 8.33 8.32
C PRO A 65 -11.43 7.42 9.42
N LYS A 66 -11.23 7.94 10.63
CA LYS A 66 -10.61 7.22 11.76
C LYS A 66 -11.25 5.86 11.99
N GLU A 67 -12.56 5.77 11.92
CA GLU A 67 -13.35 4.55 12.14
C GLU A 67 -13.07 3.47 11.09
N GLN A 68 -12.63 3.88 9.89
CA GLN A 68 -12.35 3.00 8.77
C GLN A 68 -10.87 2.60 8.63
N VAL A 69 -9.96 3.28 9.35
CA VAL A 69 -8.52 3.03 9.24
C VAL A 69 -8.15 1.57 9.52
N LYS A 70 -8.68 0.98 10.59
CA LYS A 70 -8.42 -0.43 10.92
C LYS A 70 -9.06 -1.37 9.90
N SER A 71 -10.27 -1.07 9.46
CA SER A 71 -10.99 -1.88 8.46
C SER A 71 -10.31 -1.90 7.12
N ALA A 72 -9.59 -0.83 6.73
CA ALA A 72 -8.85 -0.76 5.48
C ALA A 72 -7.75 -1.85 5.36
N PHE A 73 -7.27 -2.39 6.49
CA PHE A 73 -6.30 -3.49 6.52
C PHE A 73 -6.92 -4.88 6.67
N LEU A 74 -8.23 -5.00 6.71
CA LEU A 74 -8.91 -6.30 6.70
C LEU A 74 -8.95 -6.85 5.27
N ARG A 75 -8.90 -8.17 5.15
CA ARG A 75 -9.07 -8.84 3.85
C ARG A 75 -10.51 -8.68 3.37
N HIS A 76 -10.65 -8.50 2.06
CA HIS A 76 -11.96 -8.30 1.41
C HIS A 76 -12.70 -7.03 1.87
N ALA A 77 -12.00 -6.09 2.52
CA ALA A 77 -12.54 -4.79 2.85
C ALA A 77 -12.27 -3.81 1.71
N THR A 78 -13.32 -3.33 1.09
CA THR A 78 -13.24 -2.34 0.01
C THR A 78 -14.41 -1.36 0.11
N SER A 79 -14.16 -0.11 -0.22
CA SER A 79 -15.19 0.92 -0.38
C SER A 79 -15.70 1.03 -1.83
N LYS A 80 -15.18 0.18 -2.74
CA LYS A 80 -15.33 0.35 -4.19
C LYS A 80 -16.41 -0.54 -4.80
N ILE A 81 -16.82 -1.58 -4.11
CA ILE A 81 -17.90 -2.50 -4.52
C ILE A 81 -18.72 -2.90 -3.30
N GLU A 82 -20.05 -2.95 -3.45
CA GLU A 82 -20.97 -3.43 -2.41
C GLU A 82 -21.56 -4.80 -2.77
N ASN A 83 -21.72 -5.09 -4.07
CA ASN A 83 -22.33 -6.32 -4.56
C ASN A 83 -21.70 -6.84 -5.85
N ALA A 84 -22.03 -8.08 -6.22
CA ALA A 84 -21.48 -8.74 -7.41
C ALA A 84 -21.84 -8.02 -8.73
N GLU A 85 -22.95 -7.27 -8.75
CA GLU A 85 -23.37 -6.50 -9.93
C GLU A 85 -22.45 -5.33 -10.23
N ASP A 86 -21.80 -4.78 -9.19
CA ASP A 86 -20.83 -3.69 -9.32
C ASP A 86 -19.56 -4.12 -10.08
N LEU A 87 -19.26 -5.46 -10.08
CA LEU A 87 -18.11 -6.02 -10.83
C LEU A 87 -18.18 -5.72 -12.33
N SER A 88 -19.36 -5.54 -12.89
CA SER A 88 -19.56 -5.19 -14.31
C SER A 88 -19.40 -3.69 -14.62
N ARG A 89 -19.30 -2.85 -13.58
CA ARG A 89 -19.29 -1.37 -13.69
C ARG A 89 -18.07 -0.73 -13.03
N ILE A 90 -17.04 -1.53 -12.73
CA ILE A 90 -15.84 -1.04 -12.02
C ILE A 90 -15.17 0.06 -12.84
N ALA A 91 -15.17 1.28 -12.31
CA ALA A 91 -14.42 2.42 -12.83
C ALA A 91 -13.13 2.71 -12.05
N SER A 92 -12.91 2.01 -10.90
CA SER A 92 -11.73 2.19 -10.05
C SER A 92 -10.57 1.30 -10.53
N LEU A 93 -9.34 1.76 -10.35
CA LEU A 93 -8.13 1.03 -10.73
C LEU A 93 -7.89 -0.19 -9.83
N GLY A 94 -8.32 -0.15 -8.55
CA GLY A 94 -8.21 -1.27 -7.60
C GLY A 94 -9.57 -1.60 -6.95
N PHE A 95 -9.98 -2.87 -6.92
CA PHE A 95 -11.29 -3.28 -6.39
C PHE A 95 -11.26 -4.51 -5.49
N ARG A 96 -10.13 -5.22 -5.40
CA ARG A 96 -10.06 -6.53 -4.73
C ARG A 96 -10.09 -6.47 -3.21
N GLY A 97 -9.84 -5.31 -2.58
CA GLY A 97 -9.82 -5.15 -1.11
C GLY A 97 -8.74 -5.99 -0.40
N GLU A 98 -7.66 -6.33 -1.09
CA GLU A 98 -6.61 -7.22 -0.55
C GLU A 98 -5.22 -6.57 -0.53
N ALA A 99 -5.01 -5.45 -1.23
CA ALA A 99 -3.70 -4.85 -1.36
C ALA A 99 -3.11 -4.41 -0.01
N LEU A 100 -3.86 -3.62 0.78
CA LEU A 100 -3.37 -3.11 2.07
C LEU A 100 -3.13 -4.23 3.08
N SER A 101 -4.02 -5.20 3.18
CA SER A 101 -3.86 -6.36 4.06
C SER A 101 -2.65 -7.20 3.66
N SER A 102 -2.40 -7.36 2.37
CA SER A 102 -1.27 -8.10 1.82
C SER A 102 0.06 -7.38 2.07
N ILE A 103 0.11 -6.06 1.84
CA ILE A 103 1.29 -5.23 2.12
C ILE A 103 1.62 -5.28 3.62
N ALA A 104 0.61 -5.12 4.49
CA ALA A 104 0.80 -5.17 5.94
C ALA A 104 1.31 -6.54 6.43
N ALA A 105 0.90 -7.65 5.79
CA ALA A 105 1.33 -8.98 6.17
C ALA A 105 2.83 -9.23 5.93
N VAL A 106 3.45 -8.54 4.96
CA VAL A 106 4.84 -8.80 4.54
C VAL A 106 5.79 -7.63 4.76
N SER A 107 5.34 -6.57 5.41
CA SER A 107 6.14 -5.36 5.66
C SER A 107 5.82 -4.71 7.00
N LYS A 108 6.55 -3.64 7.34
CA LYS A 108 6.21 -2.71 8.40
C LYS A 108 5.54 -1.51 7.77
N VAL A 109 4.27 -1.30 8.11
CA VAL A 109 3.44 -0.24 7.56
C VAL A 109 3.18 0.83 8.60
N GLU A 110 3.37 2.09 8.21
CA GLU A 110 2.87 3.24 8.93
C GLU A 110 1.92 3.99 8.00
N LEU A 111 0.70 4.19 8.44
CA LEU A 111 -0.32 4.99 7.77
C LEU A 111 -0.62 6.21 8.61
N ILE A 112 -0.58 7.37 7.97
CA ILE A 112 -1.02 8.65 8.52
C ILE A 112 -2.07 9.19 7.58
N THR A 113 -3.26 9.50 8.08
CA THR A 113 -4.36 9.98 7.24
C THR A 113 -5.24 10.97 7.98
N LYS A 114 -5.83 11.89 7.23
CA LYS A 114 -6.79 12.88 7.74
C LYS A 114 -7.78 13.22 6.66
N THR A 115 -9.06 13.20 6.98
CA THR A 115 -10.13 13.72 6.13
C THR A 115 -10.27 15.24 6.31
N LYS A 116 -10.86 15.90 5.32
CA LYS A 116 -11.06 17.36 5.32
C LYS A 116 -11.78 17.87 6.56
N ASP A 117 -12.81 17.14 6.99
CA ASP A 117 -13.68 17.59 8.11
C ASP A 117 -13.15 17.18 9.50
N ALA A 118 -12.08 16.37 9.57
CA ALA A 118 -11.48 15.95 10.82
C ALA A 118 -10.56 17.03 11.40
N LEU A 119 -10.62 17.23 12.73
CA LEU A 119 -9.70 18.13 13.44
C LEU A 119 -8.30 17.57 13.52
N THR A 120 -8.19 16.27 13.80
CA THR A 120 -6.93 15.53 13.95
C THR A 120 -6.80 14.46 12.88
N GLY A 121 -5.58 14.09 12.54
CA GLY A 121 -5.29 12.90 11.74
C GLY A 121 -5.20 11.66 12.62
N THR A 122 -5.19 10.52 11.96
CA THR A 122 -5.00 9.19 12.58
C THR A 122 -3.71 8.57 12.08
N ARG A 123 -2.94 8.01 13.01
CA ARG A 123 -1.73 7.23 12.73
C ARG A 123 -1.93 5.80 13.19
N ILE A 124 -1.60 4.85 12.33
CA ILE A 124 -1.51 3.44 12.68
C ILE A 124 -0.16 2.88 12.25
N ILE A 125 0.43 2.03 13.09
CA ILE A 125 1.64 1.27 12.75
C ILE A 125 1.34 -0.21 12.87
N LEU A 126 1.64 -0.95 11.80
CA LEU A 126 1.49 -2.39 11.71
C LEU A 126 2.85 -3.04 11.41
N GLU A 127 3.16 -4.16 12.05
CA GLU A 127 4.30 -5.00 11.74
C GLU A 127 3.84 -6.43 11.46
N GLY A 128 3.89 -6.87 10.20
CA GLY A 128 3.40 -8.19 9.81
C GLY A 128 1.91 -8.38 10.17
N SER A 129 1.09 -7.37 9.94
CA SER A 129 -0.33 -7.25 10.30
C SER A 129 -0.62 -7.12 11.80
N GLU A 130 0.37 -7.06 12.68
CA GLU A 130 0.15 -6.80 14.10
C GLU A 130 0.13 -5.30 14.38
N GLU A 131 -0.97 -4.80 14.98
CA GLU A 131 -1.09 -3.41 15.39
C GLU A 131 -0.10 -3.10 16.53
N LYS A 132 0.73 -2.09 16.34
CA LYS A 132 1.71 -1.62 17.34
C LYS A 132 1.31 -0.28 17.92
N VAL A 133 0.75 0.60 17.08
CA VAL A 133 0.32 1.95 17.47
C VAL A 133 -0.99 2.27 16.77
N PHE A 134 -1.91 2.92 17.48
CA PHE A 134 -3.09 3.56 16.93
C PHE A 134 -3.37 4.80 17.75
N GLU A 135 -3.17 5.98 17.15
CA GLU A 135 -3.23 7.25 17.87
C GLU A 135 -3.74 8.38 16.98
N GLU A 136 -4.17 9.47 17.61
CA GLU A 136 -4.46 10.73 16.93
C GLU A 136 -3.21 11.61 16.90
N ILE A 137 -2.97 12.23 15.74
CA ILE A 137 -1.83 13.13 15.53
C ILE A 137 -2.24 14.37 14.73
N GLY A 138 -1.42 15.41 14.76
CA GLY A 138 -1.50 16.48 13.78
C GLY A 138 -1.03 15.99 12.42
N ALA A 139 -1.87 16.13 11.40
CA ALA A 139 -1.55 15.72 10.02
C ALA A 139 -2.22 16.67 9.01
N PRO A 140 -1.65 16.84 7.80
CA PRO A 140 -2.35 17.47 6.68
C PRO A 140 -3.48 16.57 6.18
N GLU A 141 -4.41 17.15 5.41
CA GLU A 141 -5.42 16.39 4.67
C GLU A 141 -4.76 15.45 3.67
N GLY A 142 -5.39 14.29 3.42
CA GLY A 142 -4.89 13.24 2.53
C GLY A 142 -4.34 12.04 3.28
N THR A 143 -3.49 11.28 2.60
CA THR A 143 -2.95 10.01 3.14
C THR A 143 -1.45 9.92 2.89
N THR A 144 -0.73 9.40 3.88
CA THR A 144 0.69 9.03 3.75
C THR A 144 0.87 7.60 4.21
N PHE A 145 1.33 6.75 3.29
CA PHE A 145 1.82 5.42 3.59
C PHE A 145 3.35 5.41 3.65
N ILE A 146 3.90 4.76 4.66
CA ILE A 146 5.32 4.50 4.78
C ILE A 146 5.50 3.00 4.98
N ILE A 147 6.13 2.35 4.00
CA ILE A 147 6.39 0.91 4.00
C ILE A 147 7.88 0.71 4.24
N ARG A 148 8.23 -0.07 5.25
CA ARG A 148 9.62 -0.38 5.57
C ARG A 148 9.87 -1.88 5.56
N ASN A 149 11.08 -2.25 5.14
CA ASN A 149 11.59 -3.62 5.18
C ASN A 149 10.65 -4.64 4.51
N LEU A 150 10.32 -4.39 3.25
CA LEU A 150 9.48 -5.30 2.46
C LEU A 150 10.04 -6.73 2.51
N PHE A 151 9.17 -7.71 2.75
CA PHE A 151 9.48 -9.13 2.93
C PHE A 151 10.40 -9.46 4.12
N PHE A 152 10.43 -8.62 5.17
CA PHE A 152 11.26 -8.86 6.35
C PHE A 152 10.97 -10.22 7.03
N ASN A 153 9.75 -10.69 6.94
CA ASN A 153 9.25 -11.92 7.54
C ASN A 153 9.00 -13.05 6.52
N VAL A 154 9.45 -12.87 5.27
CA VAL A 154 9.35 -13.85 4.17
C VAL A 154 10.70 -13.92 3.43
N PRO A 155 11.77 -14.47 4.06
CA PRO A 155 13.14 -14.42 3.52
C PRO A 155 13.27 -15.01 2.11
N VAL A 156 12.53 -16.07 1.80
CA VAL A 156 12.55 -16.71 0.47
C VAL A 156 12.16 -15.69 -0.61
N ARG A 157 11.10 -14.90 -0.38
CA ARG A 157 10.68 -13.85 -1.33
C ARG A 157 11.70 -12.74 -1.46
N ARG A 158 12.29 -12.33 -0.34
CA ARG A 158 13.34 -11.31 -0.34
C ARG A 158 14.52 -11.71 -1.21
N ASN A 159 14.88 -13.01 -1.23
CA ASN A 159 15.95 -13.54 -2.06
C ASN A 159 15.61 -13.59 -3.56
N PHE A 160 14.34 -13.53 -3.94
CA PHE A 160 13.91 -13.46 -5.34
C PHE A 160 13.89 -12.04 -5.91
N LEU A 161 13.98 -11.01 -5.07
CA LEU A 161 14.07 -9.63 -5.53
C LEU A 161 15.35 -9.43 -6.35
N LYS A 162 15.26 -8.57 -7.35
CA LYS A 162 16.42 -8.15 -8.14
C LYS A 162 17.29 -7.19 -7.33
N GLN A 163 18.42 -6.81 -7.90
CA GLN A 163 19.27 -5.77 -7.31
C GLN A 163 18.48 -4.45 -7.15
N PRO A 164 18.77 -3.65 -6.12
CA PRO A 164 18.04 -2.40 -5.85
C PRO A 164 17.93 -1.46 -7.04
N ALA A 165 18.98 -1.36 -7.84
CA ALA A 165 18.97 -0.53 -9.05
C ALA A 165 17.94 -1.02 -10.08
N THR A 166 17.79 -2.34 -10.24
CA THR A 166 16.82 -2.94 -11.15
C THR A 166 15.38 -2.76 -10.65
N GLU A 167 15.13 -3.02 -9.37
CA GLU A 167 13.80 -2.78 -8.76
C GLU A 167 13.42 -1.30 -8.85
N GLY A 168 14.37 -0.39 -8.58
CA GLY A 168 14.17 1.05 -8.75
C GLY A 168 13.84 1.45 -10.18
N GLY A 169 14.52 0.85 -11.17
CA GLY A 169 14.21 1.05 -12.59
C GLY A 169 12.77 0.69 -12.93
N TYR A 170 12.28 -0.44 -12.44
CA TYR A 170 10.87 -0.85 -12.67
C TYR A 170 9.85 0.14 -12.04
N ILE A 171 10.22 0.77 -10.92
CA ILE A 171 9.36 1.80 -10.31
C ILE A 171 9.41 3.10 -11.12
N ILE A 172 10.58 3.50 -11.63
CA ILE A 172 10.70 4.67 -12.51
C ILE A 172 9.79 4.50 -13.73
N ASP A 173 9.91 3.39 -14.45
CA ASP A 173 9.06 3.10 -15.60
C ASP A 173 7.55 3.16 -15.26
N LEU A 174 7.17 2.63 -14.10
CA LEU A 174 5.78 2.70 -13.63
C LEU A 174 5.34 4.15 -13.42
N MET A 175 6.16 4.96 -12.74
CA MET A 175 5.82 6.35 -12.43
C MET A 175 5.72 7.21 -13.70
N GLU A 176 6.58 6.97 -14.69
CA GLU A 176 6.51 7.63 -16.00
C GLU A 176 5.19 7.30 -16.71
N HIS A 177 4.80 6.02 -16.74
CA HIS A 177 3.53 5.60 -17.34
C HIS A 177 2.31 6.19 -16.63
N LEU A 178 2.33 6.24 -15.29
CA LEU A 178 1.25 6.85 -14.51
C LEU A 178 1.16 8.36 -14.79
N ALA A 179 2.29 9.07 -14.83
CA ALA A 179 2.31 10.49 -15.11
C ALA A 179 1.78 10.83 -16.53
N LEU A 180 2.12 9.99 -17.51
CA LEU A 180 1.61 10.16 -18.88
C LEU A 180 0.11 9.84 -18.97
N SER A 181 -0.38 8.86 -18.23
CA SER A 181 -1.79 8.45 -18.26
C SER A 181 -2.72 9.40 -17.47
N ARG A 182 -2.18 10.17 -16.53
CA ARG A 182 -2.93 11.08 -15.65
C ARG A 182 -2.28 12.48 -15.62
N PRO A 183 -2.34 13.23 -16.71
CA PRO A 183 -1.78 14.58 -16.81
C PRO A 183 -2.47 15.60 -15.89
N ASP A 184 -3.62 15.24 -15.35
CA ASP A 184 -4.40 16.01 -14.36
C ASP A 184 -3.82 15.93 -12.94
N ILE A 185 -2.88 15.02 -12.68
CA ILE A 185 -2.26 14.80 -11.36
C ILE A 185 -0.78 15.21 -11.38
N SER A 186 -0.37 15.97 -10.37
CA SER A 186 1.05 16.28 -10.15
C SER A 186 1.76 15.11 -9.48
N PHE A 187 2.67 14.46 -10.18
CA PHE A 187 3.52 13.40 -9.62
C PHE A 187 4.91 13.93 -9.27
N LYS A 188 5.37 13.63 -8.06
CA LYS A 188 6.75 13.85 -7.63
C LYS A 188 7.38 12.51 -7.26
N PHE A 189 8.47 12.16 -7.92
CA PHE A 189 9.22 10.94 -7.62
C PHE A 189 10.61 11.26 -7.07
N ILE A 190 10.97 10.63 -5.95
CA ILE A 190 12.22 10.87 -5.23
C ILE A 190 12.91 9.52 -5.03
N VAL A 191 14.15 9.43 -5.50
CA VAL A 191 15.05 8.32 -5.21
C VAL A 191 16.06 8.78 -4.17
N GLY A 192 15.89 8.32 -2.93
CA GLY A 192 16.82 8.62 -1.85
C GLY A 192 18.07 7.75 -1.93
N SER A 193 19.23 8.34 -1.66
CA SER A 193 20.44 7.59 -1.30
C SER A 193 20.27 6.92 0.07
N GLN A 194 21.00 5.81 0.29
CA GLN A 194 21.12 5.17 1.61
C GLN A 194 21.62 6.14 2.67
#